data_5d30322988d2072b464666afe404daad
#
_entry.id   5d30322988d2072b464666afe404daad
#
_cell.length_a   1.000
_cell.length_b   1.000
_cell.length_c   1.000
_cell.angle_alpha   90.00
_cell.angle_beta   90.00
_cell.angle_gamma   90.00
#
_symmetry.space_group_name_H-M   'P 1'
#
loop_
_entity.id
_entity.type
_entity.pdbx_description
1 polymer ?
#
loop_
_entity_poly.entity_id
_entity_poly.type
_entity_poly.pdbx_seq_one_letter_code
_entity_poly.pdbx_strand_id
1 'polypeptide(L)'
;MSDAAGLGAFLKARRAALDPADLGLPPGVTRRRVKGLRREELAQLAGISVDYYTRLEQGRAKNVSDAILGALARALRLDAGEESYLRNLAAPKRREKSAPQRVRPELQQLLDAIQAPAFVFGRYLDVLAWNALGGAVAFDFARLGERNIAKLTFTGGQAKELYPEWDAVAREVVANLRAEGGRHPGDPEFARLVDELSAASAEFRALWAEHAVREKAQGWKVLLNPVVGELRLRYETLRLPDDPDQGLVIYHAEPGSESERALGLLASWVAEAPLTRANIRSSGNCRWSGS
;
A
#
# COMPACT_ATOMS: atom_id res chain seq x y z
N MET A 1 -8.12 16.82 5.13
CA MET A 1 -6.91 17.71 5.19
C MET A 1 -6.56 18.17 3.79
N SER A 2 -6.06 19.39 3.60
CA SER A 2 -5.68 19.91 2.26
C SER A 2 -4.44 19.17 1.74
N ASP A 3 -4.37 18.78 0.44
CA ASP A 3 -3.22 18.05 -0.14
C ASP A 3 -1.93 18.86 -0.13
N ALA A 4 -2.03 20.19 -0.15
CA ALA A 4 -0.90 21.06 0.09
C ALA A 4 -0.29 20.85 1.49
N ALA A 5 -1.11 20.46 2.47
CA ALA A 5 -0.63 20.03 3.78
C ALA A 5 0.02 18.65 3.72
N GLY A 6 -0.44 17.75 2.83
CA GLY A 6 0.16 16.43 2.59
C GLY A 6 1.56 16.53 1.97
N LEU A 7 1.72 17.35 0.92
CA LEU A 7 3.02 17.62 0.29
C LEU A 7 4.01 18.19 1.31
N GLY A 8 3.60 19.21 2.07
CA GLY A 8 4.47 19.84 3.07
C GLY A 8 4.87 18.88 4.19
N ALA A 9 3.93 18.06 4.67
CA ALA A 9 4.21 17.05 5.69
C ALA A 9 5.19 15.98 5.20
N PHE A 10 5.02 15.50 3.97
CA PHE A 10 5.93 14.54 3.35
C PHE A 10 7.34 15.10 3.21
N LEU A 11 7.49 16.30 2.62
CA LEU A 11 8.80 16.96 2.48
C LEU A 11 9.49 17.15 3.83
N LYS A 12 8.76 17.59 4.84
CA LYS A 12 9.27 17.78 6.20
C LYS A 12 9.74 16.46 6.82
N ALA A 13 8.97 15.39 6.66
CA ALA A 13 9.31 14.07 7.20
C ALA A 13 10.57 13.51 6.52
N ARG A 14 10.67 13.58 5.18
CA ARG A 14 11.86 13.12 4.44
C ARG A 14 13.09 13.91 4.78
N ARG A 15 12.99 15.22 4.88
CA ARG A 15 14.10 16.07 5.33
C ARG A 15 14.57 15.72 6.75
N ALA A 16 13.66 15.42 7.65
CA ALA A 16 13.98 15.05 9.02
C ALA A 16 14.63 13.66 9.15
N ALA A 17 14.40 12.77 8.18
CA ALA A 17 14.94 11.41 8.16
C ALA A 17 16.38 11.34 7.63
N LEU A 18 16.85 12.35 6.88
CA LEU A 18 18.19 12.35 6.29
C LEU A 18 19.25 12.79 7.31
N ASP A 19 20.33 12.00 7.41
CA ASP A 19 21.52 12.45 8.17
C ASP A 19 22.38 13.36 7.29
N PRO A 20 22.69 14.58 7.75
CA PRO A 20 23.58 15.49 7.05
C PRO A 20 24.96 14.92 6.78
N ALA A 21 25.47 14.04 7.63
CA ALA A 21 26.76 13.37 7.45
C ALA A 21 26.79 12.51 6.18
N ASP A 22 25.68 11.83 5.86
CA ASP A 22 25.55 11.01 4.66
C ASP A 22 25.59 11.82 3.35
N LEU A 23 25.39 13.14 3.46
CA LEU A 23 25.39 14.10 2.35
C LEU A 23 26.69 14.91 2.23
N GLY A 24 27.69 14.57 3.04
CA GLY A 24 28.99 15.28 3.06
C GLY A 24 28.88 16.73 3.54
N LEU A 25 27.81 17.08 4.24
CA LEU A 25 27.65 18.41 4.80
C LEU A 25 28.49 18.52 6.08
N PRO A 26 29.31 19.61 6.24
CA PRO A 26 30.14 19.77 7.41
C PRO A 26 29.30 19.86 8.68
N PRO A 27 29.78 19.32 9.80
CA PRO A 27 29.13 19.51 11.08
C PRO A 27 29.05 21.02 11.35
N GLY A 28 27.78 21.52 11.43
CA GLY A 28 27.56 22.96 11.60
C GLY A 28 28.22 23.50 12.87
N VAL A 29 28.70 24.73 12.81
CA VAL A 29 29.41 25.46 13.91
C VAL A 29 28.52 25.63 15.16
N THR A 30 27.19 25.48 15.04
CA THR A 30 26.24 25.54 16.15
C THR A 30 25.63 24.17 16.43
N ARG A 31 25.52 23.82 17.74
CA ARG A 31 24.91 22.60 18.23
C ARG A 31 23.55 22.39 17.55
N ARG A 32 23.41 21.31 16.77
CA ARG A 32 22.17 20.98 16.04
C ARG A 32 21.01 20.75 17.03
N ARG A 33 19.96 21.56 16.94
CA ARG A 33 18.72 21.40 17.74
C ARG A 33 17.73 20.43 17.11
N VAL A 34 17.96 20.00 15.86
CA VAL A 34 17.03 19.19 15.07
C VAL A 34 17.81 18.01 14.50
N LYS A 35 17.23 16.80 14.60
CA LYS A 35 17.69 15.65 13.82
C LYS A 35 17.34 15.91 12.34
N GLY A 36 18.24 15.55 11.42
CA GLY A 36 18.03 15.69 9.99
C GLY A 36 18.53 17.01 9.40
N LEU A 37 18.25 17.22 8.11
CA LEU A 37 18.64 18.42 7.37
C LEU A 37 17.88 19.66 7.83
N ARG A 38 18.58 20.82 7.82
CA ARG A 38 17.94 22.13 7.95
C ARG A 38 17.26 22.52 6.63
N ARG A 39 16.29 23.45 6.68
CA ARG A 39 15.62 23.95 5.48
C ARG A 39 16.61 24.61 4.50
N GLU A 40 17.57 25.36 5.04
CA GLU A 40 18.61 26.02 4.26
C GLU A 40 19.50 25.01 3.52
N GLU A 41 19.87 23.92 4.20
CA GLU A 41 20.71 22.85 3.66
C GLU A 41 19.97 22.14 2.50
N LEU A 42 18.70 21.77 2.69
CA LEU A 42 17.93 21.14 1.62
C LEU A 42 17.64 22.08 0.46
N ALA A 43 17.29 23.34 0.72
CA ALA A 43 17.07 24.34 -0.32
C ALA A 43 18.31 24.53 -1.19
N GLN A 44 19.49 24.59 -0.58
CA GLN A 44 20.77 24.67 -1.28
C GLN A 44 21.02 23.42 -2.15
N LEU A 45 20.81 22.21 -1.60
CA LEU A 45 20.97 20.95 -2.33
C LEU A 45 20.00 20.85 -3.52
N ALA A 46 18.78 21.37 -3.38
CA ALA A 46 17.77 21.37 -4.42
C ALA A 46 17.89 22.54 -5.41
N GLY A 47 18.80 23.50 -5.17
CA GLY A 47 18.98 24.66 -6.02
C GLY A 47 17.79 25.64 -6.02
N ILE A 48 17.06 25.73 -4.90
CA ILE A 48 15.90 26.62 -4.74
C ILE A 48 16.09 27.56 -3.56
N SER A 49 15.31 28.66 -3.51
CA SER A 49 15.39 29.59 -2.39
C SER A 49 14.80 28.95 -1.10
N VAL A 50 15.37 29.32 0.06
CA VAL A 50 14.89 28.87 1.39
C VAL A 50 13.44 29.31 1.61
N ASP A 51 13.08 30.50 1.18
CA ASP A 51 11.70 31.00 1.26
C ASP A 51 10.73 30.14 0.44
N TYR A 52 11.10 29.78 -0.79
CA TYR A 52 10.28 28.93 -1.64
C TYR A 52 10.12 27.53 -1.03
N TYR A 53 11.20 26.90 -0.52
CA TYR A 53 11.12 25.62 0.17
C TYR A 53 10.23 25.72 1.43
N THR A 54 10.37 26.79 2.20
CA THR A 54 9.53 27.00 3.39
C THR A 54 8.05 27.10 3.03
N ARG A 55 7.71 27.77 1.92
CA ARG A 55 6.33 27.84 1.41
C ARG A 55 5.81 26.47 0.95
N LEU A 56 6.67 25.62 0.36
CA LEU A 56 6.33 24.23 0.03
C LEU A 56 5.99 23.41 1.28
N GLU A 57 6.85 23.45 2.30
CA GLU A 57 6.56 22.74 3.58
C GLU A 57 5.30 23.24 4.29
N GLN A 58 4.95 24.52 4.12
CA GLN A 58 3.75 25.10 4.70
C GLN A 58 2.48 24.88 3.85
N GLY A 59 2.61 24.21 2.69
CA GLY A 59 1.49 24.01 1.77
C GLY A 59 0.98 25.29 1.11
N ARG A 60 1.80 26.33 1.04
CA ARG A 60 1.45 27.64 0.45
C ARG A 60 1.91 27.82 -0.99
N ALA A 61 2.73 26.91 -1.52
CA ALA A 61 3.14 26.93 -2.92
C ALA A 61 2.09 26.21 -3.77
N LYS A 62 1.73 26.84 -4.89
CA LYS A 62 0.81 26.28 -5.90
C LYS A 62 1.62 25.98 -7.17
N ASN A 63 1.24 24.95 -7.90
CA ASN A 63 1.80 24.61 -9.22
C ASN A 63 3.33 24.45 -9.19
N VAL A 64 3.80 23.46 -8.45
CA VAL A 64 5.23 23.12 -8.39
C VAL A 64 5.65 22.50 -9.73
N SER A 65 6.70 23.03 -10.37
CA SER A 65 7.17 22.51 -11.65
C SER A 65 7.84 21.13 -11.51
N ASP A 66 7.78 20.31 -12.56
CA ASP A 66 8.45 19.01 -12.61
C ASP A 66 9.97 19.10 -12.37
N ALA A 67 10.60 20.19 -12.85
CA ALA A 67 12.03 20.45 -12.60
C ALA A 67 12.33 20.61 -11.11
N ILE A 68 11.49 21.31 -10.38
CA ILE A 68 11.61 21.49 -8.92
C ILE A 68 11.34 20.19 -8.19
N LEU A 69 10.29 19.43 -8.59
CA LEU A 69 10.00 18.13 -7.99
C LEU A 69 11.17 17.14 -8.18
N GLY A 70 11.76 17.09 -9.38
CA GLY A 70 12.94 16.28 -9.64
C GLY A 70 14.17 16.73 -8.86
N ALA A 71 14.37 18.04 -8.65
CA ALA A 71 15.46 18.57 -7.83
C ALA A 71 15.28 18.18 -6.35
N LEU A 72 14.05 18.30 -5.83
CA LEU A 72 13.71 17.87 -4.46
C LEU A 72 13.86 16.37 -4.27
N ALA A 73 13.43 15.55 -5.26
CA ALA A 73 13.57 14.10 -5.22
C ALA A 73 15.04 13.69 -5.09
N ARG A 74 15.93 14.28 -5.90
CA ARG A 74 17.38 14.04 -5.82
C ARG A 74 17.97 14.50 -4.49
N ALA A 75 17.64 15.72 -4.05
CA ALA A 75 18.15 16.29 -2.80
C ALA A 75 17.72 15.49 -1.57
N LEU A 76 16.50 14.93 -1.59
CA LEU A 76 15.93 14.09 -0.55
C LEU A 76 16.30 12.60 -0.70
N ARG A 77 17.05 12.22 -1.75
CA ARG A 77 17.40 10.83 -2.07
C ARG A 77 16.17 9.90 -2.11
N LEU A 78 15.08 10.39 -2.71
CA LEU A 78 13.86 9.61 -2.83
C LEU A 78 14.06 8.44 -3.79
N ASP A 79 13.50 7.29 -3.43
CA ASP A 79 13.37 6.18 -4.36
C ASP A 79 12.27 6.46 -5.41
N ALA A 80 12.13 5.57 -6.40
CA ALA A 80 11.17 5.75 -7.49
C ALA A 80 9.70 5.83 -7.00
N GLY A 81 9.33 5.07 -5.97
CA GLY A 81 7.99 5.09 -5.37
C GLY A 81 7.73 6.39 -4.62
N GLU A 82 8.71 6.85 -3.85
CA GLU A 82 8.66 8.12 -3.12
C GLU A 82 8.62 9.33 -4.06
N GLU A 83 9.38 9.27 -5.17
CA GLU A 83 9.35 10.31 -6.20
C GLU A 83 7.97 10.35 -6.90
N SER A 84 7.43 9.18 -7.25
CA SER A 84 6.08 9.09 -7.82
C SER A 84 5.03 9.67 -6.85
N TYR A 85 5.12 9.34 -5.57
CA TYR A 85 4.24 9.88 -4.54
C TYR A 85 4.36 11.40 -4.41
N LEU A 86 5.59 11.94 -4.42
CA LEU A 86 5.84 13.40 -4.40
C LEU A 86 5.15 14.10 -5.58
N ARG A 87 5.28 13.54 -6.79
CA ARG A 87 4.64 14.06 -8.02
C ARG A 87 3.12 14.02 -7.92
N ASN A 88 2.56 12.93 -7.43
CA ASN A 88 1.13 12.76 -7.23
C ASN A 88 0.54 13.79 -6.23
N LEU A 89 1.26 14.04 -5.12
CA LEU A 89 0.86 15.07 -4.16
C LEU A 89 0.90 16.49 -4.71
N ALA A 90 1.78 16.75 -5.69
CA ALA A 90 1.91 18.05 -6.35
C ALA A 90 0.96 18.23 -7.53
N ALA A 91 0.38 17.15 -8.06
CA ALA A 91 -0.51 17.18 -9.20
C ALA A 91 -1.82 17.93 -8.89
N PRO A 92 -2.41 18.62 -9.87
CA PRO A 92 -3.71 19.26 -9.69
C PRO A 92 -4.79 18.22 -9.44
N LYS A 93 -5.66 18.49 -8.46
CA LYS A 93 -6.76 17.60 -8.06
C LYS A 93 -7.72 17.33 -9.22
N ARG A 94 -7.78 16.10 -9.69
CA ARG A 94 -8.93 15.61 -10.43
C ARG A 94 -9.94 15.04 -9.43
N ARG A 95 -11.07 15.71 -9.28
CA ARG A 95 -12.23 15.16 -8.56
C ARG A 95 -12.93 14.15 -9.48
N GLU A 96 -12.35 12.99 -9.65
CA GLU A 96 -13.09 11.87 -10.21
C GLU A 96 -13.83 11.19 -9.05
N LYS A 97 -15.15 11.07 -9.16
CA LYS A 97 -15.90 10.21 -8.25
C LYS A 97 -15.39 8.79 -8.47
N SER A 98 -14.84 8.19 -7.45
CA SER A 98 -14.45 6.79 -7.47
C SER A 98 -15.65 5.91 -7.86
N ALA A 99 -15.64 5.35 -9.07
CA ALA A 99 -16.60 4.33 -9.42
C ALA A 99 -16.32 3.05 -8.61
N PRO A 100 -17.37 2.29 -8.23
CA PRO A 100 -17.17 1.01 -7.59
C PRO A 100 -16.30 0.10 -8.44
N GLN A 101 -15.23 -0.44 -7.84
CA GLN A 101 -14.34 -1.35 -8.54
C GLN A 101 -15.00 -2.73 -8.71
N ARG A 102 -14.89 -3.30 -9.89
CA ARG A 102 -15.39 -4.64 -10.21
C ARG A 102 -14.32 -5.43 -10.94
N VAL A 103 -14.18 -6.68 -10.58
CA VAL A 103 -13.30 -7.61 -11.29
C VAL A 103 -14.03 -8.08 -12.55
N ARG A 104 -13.36 -8.00 -13.71
CA ARG A 104 -13.88 -8.47 -14.98
C ARG A 104 -14.06 -10.01 -14.94
N PRO A 105 -15.09 -10.57 -15.60
CA PRO A 105 -15.29 -12.02 -15.64
C PRO A 105 -14.08 -12.81 -16.16
N GLU A 106 -13.37 -12.27 -17.15
CA GLU A 106 -12.18 -12.88 -17.74
C GLU A 106 -11.01 -12.92 -16.74
N LEU A 107 -10.88 -11.87 -15.91
CA LEU A 107 -9.88 -11.83 -14.85
C LEU A 107 -10.23 -12.83 -13.72
N GLN A 108 -11.51 -13.00 -13.41
CA GLN A 108 -11.94 -14.04 -12.46
C GLN A 108 -11.63 -15.43 -13.00
N GLN A 109 -11.89 -15.70 -14.29
CA GLN A 109 -11.56 -16.98 -14.92
C GLN A 109 -10.05 -17.25 -14.89
N LEU A 110 -9.23 -16.23 -15.17
CA LEU A 110 -7.78 -16.34 -15.04
C LEU A 110 -7.38 -16.65 -13.59
N LEU A 111 -7.96 -15.94 -12.62
CA LEU A 111 -7.69 -16.14 -11.21
C LEU A 111 -7.99 -17.58 -10.76
N ASP A 112 -9.12 -18.14 -11.22
CA ASP A 112 -9.53 -19.51 -10.90
C ASP A 112 -8.63 -20.57 -11.58
N ALA A 113 -7.97 -20.24 -12.69
CA ALA A 113 -7.02 -21.11 -13.39
C ALA A 113 -5.62 -21.11 -12.76
N ILE A 114 -5.28 -20.14 -11.91
CA ILE A 114 -3.98 -20.06 -11.25
C ILE A 114 -3.90 -21.09 -10.13
N GLN A 115 -2.86 -21.96 -10.19
CA GLN A 115 -2.63 -23.03 -9.21
C GLN A 115 -1.81 -22.58 -7.97
N ALA A 116 -1.64 -21.29 -7.79
CA ALA A 116 -0.96 -20.67 -6.66
C ALA A 116 -1.95 -19.75 -5.91
N PRO A 117 -1.71 -19.38 -4.64
CA PRO A 117 -2.54 -18.41 -3.95
C PRO A 117 -2.51 -17.09 -4.71
N ALA A 118 -3.68 -16.60 -5.13
CA ALA A 118 -3.79 -15.41 -5.94
C ALA A 118 -4.98 -14.54 -5.54
N PHE A 119 -4.79 -13.20 -5.67
CA PHE A 119 -5.74 -12.18 -5.25
C PHE A 119 -5.78 -11.05 -6.26
N VAL A 120 -6.95 -10.45 -6.45
CA VAL A 120 -7.08 -9.16 -7.11
C VAL A 120 -7.30 -8.10 -6.05
N PHE A 121 -6.35 -7.18 -5.95
CA PHE A 121 -6.47 -6.00 -5.09
C PHE A 121 -6.99 -4.82 -5.89
N GLY A 122 -7.82 -4.03 -5.23
CA GLY A 122 -8.27 -2.73 -5.68
C GLY A 122 -7.59 -1.59 -4.93
N ARG A 123 -8.18 -0.40 -5.00
CA ARG A 123 -7.73 0.79 -4.26
C ARG A 123 -7.66 0.49 -2.77
N TYR A 124 -6.72 1.16 -2.12
CA TYR A 124 -6.60 1.20 -0.66
C TYR A 124 -6.51 -0.19 -0.01
N LEU A 125 -5.97 -1.18 -0.75
CA LEU A 125 -5.76 -2.55 -0.28
C LEU A 125 -7.07 -3.35 -0.07
N ASP A 126 -8.14 -3.02 -0.78
CA ASP A 126 -9.34 -3.83 -0.82
C ASP A 126 -9.11 -5.11 -1.64
N VAL A 127 -9.42 -6.27 -1.10
CA VAL A 127 -9.40 -7.55 -1.83
C VAL A 127 -10.72 -7.70 -2.58
N LEU A 128 -10.66 -7.57 -3.90
CA LEU A 128 -11.84 -7.61 -4.78
C LEU A 128 -12.22 -9.04 -5.14
N ALA A 129 -11.22 -9.90 -5.36
CA ALA A 129 -11.39 -11.32 -5.68
C ALA A 129 -10.17 -12.13 -5.25
N TRP A 130 -10.36 -13.44 -5.11
CA TRP A 130 -9.31 -14.40 -4.79
C TRP A 130 -9.68 -15.78 -5.34
N ASN A 131 -8.66 -16.63 -5.58
CA ASN A 131 -8.91 -18.03 -5.88
C ASN A 131 -9.05 -18.87 -4.59
N ALA A 132 -9.44 -20.13 -4.71
CA ALA A 132 -9.69 -21.00 -3.57
C ALA A 132 -8.47 -21.12 -2.64
N LEU A 133 -7.26 -21.25 -3.21
CA LEU A 133 -6.02 -21.36 -2.45
C LEU A 133 -5.64 -20.02 -1.79
N GLY A 134 -5.93 -18.89 -2.44
CA GLY A 134 -5.78 -17.56 -1.87
C GLY A 134 -6.62 -17.36 -0.62
N GLY A 135 -7.89 -17.79 -0.65
CA GLY A 135 -8.77 -17.75 0.53
C GLY A 135 -8.34 -18.65 1.68
N ALA A 136 -7.53 -19.70 1.42
CA ALA A 136 -7.05 -20.62 2.43
C ALA A 136 -5.66 -20.26 3.01
N VAL A 137 -4.84 -19.51 2.27
CA VAL A 137 -3.44 -19.29 2.64
C VAL A 137 -3.28 -18.29 3.79
N ALA A 138 -4.13 -17.26 3.86
CA ALA A 138 -4.02 -16.17 4.83
C ALA A 138 -5.35 -15.91 5.56
N PHE A 139 -6.23 -15.13 4.95
CA PHE A 139 -7.51 -14.74 5.54
C PHE A 139 -8.66 -15.42 4.81
N ASP A 140 -9.58 -16.00 5.55
CA ASP A 140 -10.87 -16.46 5.01
C ASP A 140 -11.81 -15.25 4.81
N PHE A 141 -11.63 -14.56 3.69
CA PHE A 141 -12.40 -13.36 3.36
C PHE A 141 -13.92 -13.62 3.25
N ALA A 142 -14.31 -14.84 2.91
CA ALA A 142 -15.71 -15.21 2.83
C ALA A 142 -16.37 -15.25 4.22
N ARG A 143 -15.63 -15.73 5.22
CA ARG A 143 -16.10 -15.86 6.61
C ARG A 143 -15.98 -14.55 7.41
N LEU A 144 -14.93 -13.79 7.19
CA LEU A 144 -14.64 -12.57 7.97
C LEU A 144 -15.57 -11.41 7.63
N GLY A 145 -16.08 -11.34 6.39
CA GLY A 145 -16.88 -10.22 5.92
C GLY A 145 -16.08 -8.92 5.68
N GLU A 146 -14.88 -8.81 6.22
CA GLU A 146 -13.93 -7.72 5.96
C GLU A 146 -12.94 -8.13 4.88
N ARG A 147 -12.66 -7.24 3.93
CA ARG A 147 -11.80 -7.50 2.78
C ARG A 147 -10.67 -6.48 2.63
N ASN A 148 -10.64 -5.46 3.47
CA ASN A 148 -9.57 -4.47 3.45
C ASN A 148 -8.38 -4.96 4.27
N ILE A 149 -7.22 -5.14 3.63
CA ILE A 149 -6.01 -5.67 4.28
C ILE A 149 -5.52 -4.76 5.41
N ALA A 150 -5.64 -3.44 5.27
CA ALA A 150 -5.24 -2.54 6.34
C ALA A 150 -6.15 -2.71 7.57
N LYS A 151 -7.46 -2.86 7.40
CA LYS A 151 -8.38 -3.15 8.50
C LYS A 151 -8.07 -4.50 9.14
N LEU A 152 -7.91 -5.56 8.35
CA LEU A 152 -7.55 -6.88 8.85
C LEU A 152 -6.24 -6.87 9.63
N THR A 153 -5.26 -6.05 9.21
CA THR A 153 -3.96 -5.93 9.87
C THR A 153 -4.05 -5.22 11.22
N PHE A 154 -4.87 -4.16 11.33
CA PHE A 154 -4.84 -3.26 12.48
C PHE A 154 -6.05 -3.35 13.42
N THR A 155 -7.18 -3.89 12.97
CA THR A 155 -8.40 -3.98 13.80
C THR A 155 -8.77 -5.41 14.18
N GLY A 156 -8.21 -6.43 13.48
CA GLY A 156 -8.44 -7.84 13.78
C GLY A 156 -7.27 -8.47 14.51
N GLY A 157 -7.52 -9.26 15.56
CA GLY A 157 -6.48 -10.00 16.29
C GLY A 157 -5.75 -11.05 15.43
N GLN A 158 -6.42 -11.59 14.41
CA GLN A 158 -5.92 -12.67 13.55
C GLN A 158 -4.62 -12.35 12.80
N ALA A 159 -4.39 -11.09 12.43
CA ALA A 159 -3.17 -10.72 11.72
C ALA A 159 -1.91 -10.91 12.57
N LYS A 160 -1.98 -10.71 13.89
CA LYS A 160 -0.85 -10.93 14.80
C LYS A 160 -0.54 -12.41 15.01
N GLU A 161 -1.55 -13.26 14.88
CA GLU A 161 -1.38 -14.73 14.93
C GLU A 161 -0.87 -15.27 13.60
N LEU A 162 -1.34 -14.69 12.48
CA LEU A 162 -0.97 -15.10 11.13
C LEU A 162 0.47 -14.71 10.76
N TYR A 163 0.92 -13.52 11.18
CA TYR A 163 2.23 -12.97 10.78
C TYR A 163 3.20 -12.95 11.96
N PRO A 164 4.20 -13.86 12.03
CA PRO A 164 5.24 -13.83 13.06
C PRO A 164 6.00 -12.50 13.09
N GLU A 165 6.23 -11.91 11.92
CA GLU A 165 6.87 -10.60 11.75
C GLU A 165 5.81 -9.49 11.55
N TRP A 166 4.78 -9.45 12.41
CA TRP A 166 3.66 -8.52 12.26
C TRP A 166 4.08 -7.07 12.13
N ASP A 167 5.09 -6.63 12.89
CA ASP A 167 5.59 -5.23 12.82
C ASP A 167 6.12 -4.87 11.43
N ALA A 168 6.81 -5.79 10.75
CA ALA A 168 7.30 -5.57 9.39
C ALA A 168 6.13 -5.50 8.39
N VAL A 169 5.14 -6.39 8.54
CA VAL A 169 3.92 -6.41 7.72
C VAL A 169 3.11 -5.13 7.92
N ALA A 170 2.92 -4.69 9.17
CA ALA A 170 2.21 -3.47 9.50
C ALA A 170 2.84 -2.23 8.85
N ARG A 171 4.18 -2.08 8.93
CA ARG A 171 4.91 -0.99 8.24
C ARG A 171 4.71 -1.03 6.73
N GLU A 172 4.78 -2.22 6.14
CA GLU A 172 4.59 -2.40 4.70
C GLU A 172 3.16 -2.03 4.27
N VAL A 173 2.15 -2.48 5.02
CA VAL A 173 0.74 -2.16 4.75
C VAL A 173 0.49 -0.65 4.82
N VAL A 174 1.02 0.04 5.84
CA VAL A 174 0.89 1.50 5.96
C VAL A 174 1.58 2.23 4.83
N ALA A 175 2.79 1.79 4.46
CA ALA A 175 3.55 2.42 3.39
C ALA A 175 2.89 2.23 2.01
N ASN A 176 2.33 1.03 1.74
CA ASN A 176 1.55 0.76 0.53
C ASN A 176 0.24 1.54 0.50
N LEU A 177 -0.50 1.58 1.62
CA LEU A 177 -1.74 2.35 1.73
C LEU A 177 -1.50 3.84 1.45
N ARG A 178 -0.38 4.38 1.93
CA ARG A 178 0.00 5.76 1.64
C ARG A 178 0.34 5.98 0.17
N ALA A 179 1.07 5.07 -0.45
CA ALA A 179 1.38 5.14 -1.88
C ALA A 179 0.10 5.13 -2.73
N GLU A 180 -0.84 4.25 -2.42
CA GLU A 180 -2.15 4.18 -3.09
C GLU A 180 -2.97 5.46 -2.89
N GLY A 181 -3.03 5.99 -1.66
CA GLY A 181 -3.71 7.26 -1.38
C GLY A 181 -3.13 8.45 -2.13
N GLY A 182 -1.82 8.42 -2.40
CA GLY A 182 -1.15 9.44 -3.22
C GLY A 182 -1.57 9.43 -4.69
N ARG A 183 -2.09 8.33 -5.21
CA ARG A 183 -2.61 8.23 -6.59
C ARG A 183 -3.98 8.88 -6.75
N HIS A 184 -4.73 8.97 -5.65
CA HIS A 184 -6.09 9.49 -5.61
C HIS A 184 -6.20 10.66 -4.62
N PRO A 185 -5.51 11.78 -4.88
CA PRO A 185 -5.46 12.90 -3.96
C PRO A 185 -6.85 13.50 -3.74
N GLY A 186 -7.25 13.62 -2.48
CA GLY A 186 -8.53 14.20 -2.08
C GLY A 186 -9.73 13.25 -2.16
N ASP A 187 -9.52 11.95 -2.37
CA ASP A 187 -10.60 10.96 -2.30
C ASP A 187 -11.16 10.88 -0.87
N PRO A 188 -12.47 11.13 -0.67
CA PRO A 188 -13.10 11.08 0.63
C PRO A 188 -13.17 9.65 1.21
N GLU A 189 -13.15 8.62 0.37
CA GLU A 189 -13.13 7.23 0.80
C GLU A 189 -11.80 6.88 1.47
N PHE A 190 -10.71 7.29 0.85
CA PHE A 190 -9.38 7.17 1.45
C PHE A 190 -9.27 7.90 2.78
N ALA A 191 -9.77 9.16 2.85
CA ALA A 191 -9.74 9.93 4.08
C ALA A 191 -10.50 9.22 5.21
N ARG A 192 -11.71 8.70 4.93
CA ARG A 192 -12.50 7.92 5.90
C ARG A 192 -11.76 6.69 6.39
N LEU A 193 -11.13 5.92 5.48
CA LEU A 193 -10.36 4.72 5.86
C LEU A 193 -9.20 5.07 6.81
N VAL A 194 -8.45 6.13 6.49
CA VAL A 194 -7.35 6.60 7.36
C VAL A 194 -7.84 7.06 8.72
N ASP A 195 -8.96 7.80 8.75
CA ASP A 195 -9.56 8.27 10.00
C ASP A 195 -10.07 7.08 10.85
N GLU A 196 -10.74 6.11 10.25
CA GLU A 196 -11.22 4.89 10.90
C GLU A 196 -10.05 4.07 11.49
N LEU A 197 -9.00 3.80 10.71
CA LEU A 197 -7.82 3.08 11.18
C LEU A 197 -7.07 3.84 12.26
N SER A 198 -7.00 5.16 12.14
CA SER A 198 -6.37 6.02 13.15
C SER A 198 -7.16 6.05 14.45
N ALA A 199 -8.46 5.97 14.41
CA ALA A 199 -9.31 5.88 15.63
C ALA A 199 -9.14 4.49 16.28
N ALA A 200 -9.07 3.42 15.48
CA ALA A 200 -9.09 2.04 15.96
C ALA A 200 -7.74 1.53 16.48
N SER A 201 -6.60 2.00 15.91
CA SER A 201 -5.26 1.47 16.26
C SER A 201 -4.23 2.56 16.57
N ALA A 202 -3.61 2.42 17.73
CA ALA A 202 -2.49 3.28 18.15
C ALA A 202 -1.23 3.00 17.30
N GLU A 203 -1.01 1.73 16.97
CA GLU A 203 0.10 1.28 16.12
C GLU A 203 -0.03 1.88 14.72
N PHE A 204 -1.25 1.86 14.14
CA PHE A 204 -1.48 2.51 12.85
C PHE A 204 -1.16 4.01 12.92
N ARG A 205 -1.64 4.73 13.93
CA ARG A 205 -1.35 6.17 14.10
C ARG A 205 0.16 6.45 14.15
N ALA A 206 0.90 5.65 14.92
CA ALA A 206 2.34 5.80 15.05
C ALA A 206 3.05 5.62 13.69
N LEU A 207 2.76 4.53 12.99
CA LEU A 207 3.33 4.23 11.66
C LEU A 207 2.89 5.25 10.61
N TRP A 208 1.63 5.70 10.67
CA TRP A 208 1.14 6.74 9.76
C TRP A 208 1.85 8.08 9.95
N ALA A 209 2.26 8.42 11.15
CA ALA A 209 3.02 9.64 11.43
C ALA A 209 4.47 9.61 10.91
N GLU A 210 5.03 8.43 10.61
CA GLU A 210 6.38 8.28 10.04
C GLU A 210 6.46 8.73 8.57
N HIS A 211 5.32 8.91 7.89
CA HIS A 211 5.24 9.26 6.47
C HIS A 211 6.03 8.34 5.52
N ALA A 212 6.24 7.09 5.91
CA ALA A 212 6.86 6.10 5.05
C ALA A 212 5.97 5.85 3.82
N VAL A 213 6.58 5.83 2.64
CA VAL A 213 5.95 5.49 1.37
C VAL A 213 6.73 4.34 0.78
N ARG A 214 6.05 3.30 0.37
CA ARG A 214 6.68 2.19 -0.34
C ARG A 214 5.69 1.55 -1.28
N GLU A 215 6.07 1.44 -2.53
CA GLU A 215 5.39 0.61 -3.49
C GLU A 215 6.28 -0.61 -3.75
N LYS A 216 5.84 -1.77 -3.26
CA LYS A 216 6.54 -3.03 -3.51
C LYS A 216 5.76 -3.85 -4.53
N ALA A 217 6.37 -4.11 -5.67
CA ALA A 217 5.84 -5.07 -6.64
C ALA A 217 6.14 -6.52 -6.25
N GLN A 218 7.12 -6.79 -5.40
CA GLN A 218 7.57 -8.11 -4.98
C GLN A 218 8.08 -8.13 -3.55
N GLY A 219 8.11 -9.31 -2.96
CA GLY A 219 8.67 -9.48 -1.62
C GLY A 219 8.48 -10.88 -1.05
N TRP A 220 8.72 -10.99 0.26
CA TRP A 220 8.53 -12.20 1.03
C TRP A 220 7.48 -11.97 2.11
N LYS A 221 6.72 -13.02 2.42
CA LYS A 221 5.85 -13.11 3.58
C LYS A 221 6.10 -14.44 4.30
N VAL A 222 6.21 -14.37 5.60
CA VAL A 222 6.12 -15.53 6.48
C VAL A 222 4.75 -15.53 7.10
N LEU A 223 4.03 -16.66 6.97
CA LEU A 223 2.67 -16.82 7.45
C LEU A 223 2.60 -18.10 8.33
N LEU A 224 1.85 -18.05 9.41
CA LEU A 224 1.50 -19.23 10.20
C LEU A 224 0.09 -19.68 9.81
N ASN A 225 0.02 -20.59 8.85
CA ASN A 225 -1.25 -21.16 8.40
C ASN A 225 -1.75 -22.21 9.40
N PRO A 226 -3.03 -22.18 9.84
CA PRO A 226 -3.53 -23.10 10.87
C PRO A 226 -3.60 -24.55 10.41
N VAL A 227 -3.56 -24.84 9.10
CA VAL A 227 -3.68 -26.20 8.55
C VAL A 227 -2.30 -26.80 8.28
N VAL A 228 -1.38 -26.02 7.69
CA VAL A 228 -0.10 -26.54 7.17
C VAL A 228 1.12 -25.95 7.87
N GLY A 229 0.93 -25.10 8.88
CA GLY A 229 2.02 -24.49 9.65
C GLY A 229 2.68 -23.32 8.96
N GLU A 230 3.98 -23.15 9.12
CA GLU A 230 4.73 -22.03 8.56
C GLU A 230 4.84 -22.11 7.05
N LEU A 231 4.51 -21.00 6.40
CA LEU A 231 4.66 -20.79 4.97
C LEU A 231 5.54 -19.56 4.71
N ARG A 232 6.68 -19.78 4.07
CA ARG A 232 7.54 -18.71 3.57
C ARG A 232 7.32 -18.55 2.08
N LEU A 233 6.62 -17.48 1.68
CA LEU A 233 6.17 -17.26 0.32
C LEU A 233 6.75 -15.98 -0.27
N ARG A 234 7.14 -16.05 -1.54
CA ARG A 234 7.34 -14.86 -2.36
C ARG A 234 6.01 -14.40 -2.92
N TYR A 235 5.91 -13.11 -3.20
CA TYR A 235 4.78 -12.56 -3.95
C TYR A 235 5.26 -11.65 -5.07
N GLU A 236 4.49 -11.64 -6.15
CA GLU A 236 4.61 -10.71 -7.27
C GLU A 236 3.28 -9.98 -7.45
N THR A 237 3.38 -8.67 -7.72
CA THR A 237 2.22 -7.82 -8.00
C THR A 237 2.27 -7.34 -9.44
N LEU A 238 1.26 -7.71 -10.22
CA LEU A 238 1.10 -7.33 -11.62
C LEU A 238 0.00 -6.28 -11.75
N ARG A 239 0.35 -5.08 -12.22
CA ARG A 239 -0.64 -4.04 -12.50
C ARG A 239 -1.43 -4.37 -13.76
N LEU A 240 -2.72 -4.06 -13.76
CA LEU A 240 -3.61 -4.31 -14.88
C LEU A 240 -3.71 -3.03 -15.74
N PRO A 241 -3.26 -3.05 -17.01
CA PRO A 241 -3.25 -1.85 -17.85
C PRO A 241 -4.63 -1.22 -18.07
N ASP A 242 -5.65 -2.07 -18.24
CA ASP A 242 -7.04 -1.62 -18.49
C ASP A 242 -7.77 -1.20 -17.20
N ASP A 243 -7.28 -1.64 -16.04
CA ASP A 243 -7.82 -1.35 -14.71
C ASP A 243 -6.66 -0.89 -13.80
N PRO A 244 -6.10 0.31 -13.99
CA PRO A 244 -4.85 0.74 -13.35
C PRO A 244 -4.92 0.81 -11.82
N ASP A 245 -6.13 0.82 -11.26
CA ASP A 245 -6.39 0.77 -9.82
C ASP A 245 -6.49 -0.67 -9.29
N GLN A 246 -6.33 -1.67 -10.16
CA GLN A 246 -6.33 -3.07 -9.78
C GLN A 246 -4.95 -3.71 -9.98
N GLY A 247 -4.63 -4.66 -9.12
CA GLY A 247 -3.41 -5.45 -9.21
C GLY A 247 -3.68 -6.91 -8.90
N LEU A 248 -3.10 -7.80 -9.70
CA LEU A 248 -3.09 -9.23 -9.44
C LEU A 248 -1.84 -9.55 -8.61
N VAL A 249 -2.03 -10.10 -7.42
CA VAL A 249 -0.95 -10.57 -6.54
C VAL A 249 -0.97 -12.08 -6.52
N ILE A 250 0.19 -12.68 -6.79
CA ILE A 250 0.38 -14.13 -6.80
C ILE A 250 1.47 -14.47 -5.80
N TYR A 251 1.20 -15.44 -4.93
CA TYR A 251 2.17 -15.99 -3.99
C TYR A 251 2.73 -17.29 -4.50
N HIS A 252 4.02 -17.51 -4.31
CA HIS A 252 4.66 -18.78 -4.64
C HIS A 252 5.74 -19.14 -3.61
N ALA A 253 5.98 -20.41 -3.44
CA ALA A 253 7.09 -20.91 -2.64
C ALA A 253 8.35 -21.06 -3.49
N GLU A 254 9.51 -21.12 -2.86
CA GLU A 254 10.76 -21.48 -3.51
C GLU A 254 10.72 -22.97 -3.90
N PRO A 255 11.08 -23.33 -5.15
CA PRO A 255 11.08 -24.71 -5.59
C PRO A 255 11.92 -25.63 -4.69
N GLY A 256 11.39 -26.79 -4.33
CA GLY A 256 12.03 -27.79 -3.46
C GLY A 256 11.91 -27.47 -1.95
N SER A 257 11.32 -26.32 -1.57
CA SER A 257 11.20 -25.91 -0.17
C SER A 257 10.12 -26.67 0.60
N GLU A 258 10.16 -26.56 1.93
CA GLU A 258 9.10 -27.07 2.81
C GLU A 258 7.78 -26.33 2.55
N SER A 259 7.85 -25.04 2.26
CA SER A 259 6.68 -24.22 1.94
C SER A 259 6.01 -24.62 0.63
N GLU A 260 6.75 -25.10 -0.37
CA GLU A 260 6.16 -25.67 -1.59
C GLU A 260 5.35 -26.93 -1.29
N ARG A 261 5.93 -27.85 -0.50
CA ARG A 261 5.22 -29.07 -0.06
C ARG A 261 3.98 -28.73 0.75
N ALA A 262 4.08 -27.78 1.68
CA ALA A 262 2.97 -27.33 2.50
C ALA A 262 1.85 -26.66 1.66
N LEU A 263 2.21 -25.86 0.64
CA LEU A 263 1.22 -25.34 -0.30
C LEU A 263 0.52 -26.43 -1.10
N GLY A 264 1.23 -27.47 -1.51
CA GLY A 264 0.65 -28.63 -2.18
C GLY A 264 -0.37 -29.37 -1.28
N LEU A 265 -0.05 -29.54 0.01
CA LEU A 265 -0.98 -30.11 1.00
C LEU A 265 -2.22 -29.20 1.19
N LEU A 266 -2.01 -27.89 1.30
CA LEU A 266 -3.11 -26.92 1.42
C LEU A 266 -4.01 -26.94 0.19
N ALA A 267 -3.44 -27.06 -1.02
CA ALA A 267 -4.20 -27.16 -2.26
C ALA A 267 -5.05 -28.44 -2.30
N SER A 268 -4.52 -29.57 -1.87
CA SER A 268 -5.26 -30.82 -1.75
C SER A 268 -6.40 -30.71 -0.74
N TRP A 269 -6.12 -30.13 0.43
CA TRP A 269 -7.13 -29.87 1.46
C TRP A 269 -8.28 -28.99 0.97
N VAL A 270 -7.96 -27.92 0.21
CA VAL A 270 -8.96 -27.02 -0.38
C VAL A 270 -9.80 -27.74 -1.44
N ALA A 271 -9.19 -28.61 -2.24
CA ALA A 271 -9.91 -29.38 -3.28
C ALA A 271 -10.87 -30.43 -2.69
N GLU A 272 -10.55 -30.98 -1.52
CA GLU A 272 -11.37 -31.96 -0.81
C GLU A 272 -12.47 -31.32 0.05
N ALA A 273 -12.31 -30.02 0.43
CA ALA A 273 -13.32 -29.33 1.21
C ALA A 273 -14.61 -29.19 0.37
N PRO A 274 -15.78 -29.56 0.89
CA PRO A 274 -17.03 -29.40 0.15
C PRO A 274 -17.20 -27.93 -0.21
N LEU A 275 -17.33 -27.64 -1.51
CA LEU A 275 -17.55 -26.31 -2.06
C LEU A 275 -18.79 -25.68 -1.40
N THR A 276 -18.60 -24.97 -0.32
CA THR A 276 -19.61 -24.05 0.18
C THR A 276 -19.68 -22.92 -0.86
N ARG A 277 -20.64 -23.08 -1.80
CA ARG A 277 -20.95 -22.10 -2.86
C ARG A 277 -21.40 -20.78 -2.25
N ALA A 278 -20.46 -19.95 -1.81
CA ALA A 278 -20.73 -18.65 -1.23
C ALA A 278 -19.97 -17.50 -1.92
N ASN A 279 -19.57 -17.64 -3.20
CA ASN A 279 -18.82 -16.58 -3.87
C ASN A 279 -19.34 -16.17 -5.25
N ILE A 280 -20.62 -16.44 -5.58
CA ILE A 280 -21.24 -15.86 -6.79
C ILE A 280 -22.60 -15.30 -6.40
N ARG A 281 -22.63 -14.14 -5.74
CA ARG A 281 -23.78 -13.23 -5.77
C ARG A 281 -23.31 -11.79 -5.71
N SER A 282 -22.72 -11.30 -6.79
CA SER A 282 -22.90 -9.91 -7.13
C SER A 282 -24.32 -9.79 -7.69
N SER A 283 -25.17 -9.12 -6.96
CA SER A 283 -26.55 -8.77 -7.29
C SER A 283 -26.69 -8.24 -8.73
N GLY A 284 -27.12 -9.09 -9.62
CA GLY A 284 -27.61 -8.77 -10.94
C GLY A 284 -29.08 -9.18 -11.02
N ASN A 285 -29.99 -8.37 -10.45
CA ASN A 285 -31.43 -8.50 -10.66
C ASN A 285 -31.74 -7.87 -12.02
N CYS A 286 -31.52 -8.59 -13.11
CA CYS A 286 -32.11 -8.30 -14.41
C CYS A 286 -33.46 -8.98 -14.46
N ARG A 287 -34.55 -8.24 -14.16
CA ARG A 287 -35.88 -8.61 -14.60
C ARG A 287 -35.94 -8.38 -16.11
N TRP A 288 -36.02 -9.46 -16.84
CA TRP A 288 -36.54 -9.45 -18.19
C TRP A 288 -38.08 -9.39 -18.07
N SER A 289 -38.67 -8.24 -18.34
CA SER A 289 -40.08 -8.14 -18.69
C SER A 289 -40.16 -8.18 -20.21
N GLY A 290 -40.55 -9.33 -20.73
CA GLY A 290 -40.96 -9.45 -22.12
C GLY A 290 -42.37 -8.85 -22.31
N SER A 291 -42.52 -8.10 -23.34
CA SER A 291 -43.71 -8.01 -24.20
C SER A 291 -43.29 -7.38 -25.51
#